data_5f7af0f9ae911ebc446e857c1727a17c
#
_entry.id   5f7af0f9ae911ebc446e857c1727a17c
#
_cell.length_a   1.000
_cell.length_b   1.000
_cell.length_c   1.000
_cell.angle_alpha   90.00
_cell.angle_beta   90.00
_cell.angle_gamma   90.00
#
_symmetry.space_group_name_H-M   'P 1'
#
loop_
_entity.id
_entity.type
_entity.pdbx_description
1 polymer ?
#
loop_
_entity_poly.entity_id
_entity_poly.type
_entity_poly.pdbx_seq_one_letter_code
_entity_poly.pdbx_strand_id
1 'polypeptide(L)'
;MRNNYITRTGLDIFGSSAICALYTSDTVIDHNEVCYTTYTGISLGWGWDWKNAPCSGNNTVSNNYIHDTGKTIHDGGSFYSLGLQEGTKVFGNYLHHHSDGLYDKDAGLYTDEGSTGMELYNNVVGDGVYWWQKIWTTNIKDCYWHDNFYSVNRSWDSGVNIRQENNTYVEGGDFSQYPAAQAIINNAGLTDPSVKDGVRMGIAEKHNVTLMQYPDGEAYYFEKPAGLLTFTIPSQIGNTQYDKLAHTANILMPESTDRTSLAGNFTMAPGFTCDKTSGSLQNFTSPVVYTFT
;
A
#
# COMPACT_ATOMS: atom_id res chain seq x y z
N MET A 1 16.53 8.19 -4.65
CA MET A 1 15.56 8.30 -3.54
C MET A 1 15.95 7.27 -2.49
N ARG A 2 16.19 7.70 -1.25
CA ARG A 2 16.74 6.79 -0.24
C ARG A 2 16.24 7.14 1.15
N ASN A 3 15.99 6.11 1.96
CA ASN A 3 15.65 6.22 3.38
C ASN A 3 14.42 7.11 3.65
N ASN A 4 13.33 6.88 2.91
CA ASN A 4 12.06 7.59 3.10
C ASN A 4 11.01 6.62 3.64
N TYR A 5 10.19 7.10 4.57
CA TYR A 5 8.95 6.46 4.96
C TYR A 5 7.79 7.06 4.17
N ILE A 6 7.15 6.25 3.33
CA ILE A 6 6.08 6.65 2.42
C ILE A 6 4.85 5.83 2.74
N THR A 7 3.80 6.51 3.15
CA THR A 7 2.59 5.83 3.58
C THR A 7 1.35 6.58 3.13
N ARG A 8 0.24 5.86 2.94
CA ARG A 8 -1.09 6.39 2.62
C ARG A 8 -1.14 7.27 1.38
N THR A 9 -0.39 6.88 0.37
CA THR A 9 -0.48 7.54 -0.94
C THR A 9 -1.77 7.10 -1.65
N GLY A 10 -2.30 8.00 -2.48
CA GLY A 10 -3.44 7.72 -3.33
C GLY A 10 -4.81 7.86 -2.65
N LEU A 11 -4.90 8.39 -1.43
CA LEU A 11 -6.18 8.49 -0.71
C LEU A 11 -7.25 9.33 -1.44
N ASP A 12 -6.81 10.35 -2.17
CA ASP A 12 -7.69 11.19 -2.98
C ASP A 12 -7.72 10.79 -4.45
N ILE A 13 -6.60 10.25 -4.96
CA ILE A 13 -6.46 9.77 -6.34
C ILE A 13 -5.95 8.33 -6.29
N PHE A 14 -6.87 7.38 -6.24
CA PHE A 14 -6.59 5.97 -5.94
C PHE A 14 -5.58 5.29 -6.86
N GLY A 15 -5.44 5.73 -8.11
CA GLY A 15 -4.46 5.19 -9.06
C GLY A 15 -3.01 5.67 -8.88
N SER A 16 -2.71 6.41 -7.82
CA SER A 16 -1.35 6.90 -7.56
C SER A 16 -0.49 5.80 -6.93
N SER A 17 0.61 5.45 -7.59
CA SER A 17 1.68 4.66 -6.98
C SER A 17 2.40 5.47 -5.90
N ALA A 18 2.92 4.82 -4.87
CA ALA A 18 3.64 5.51 -3.80
C ALA A 18 4.96 6.13 -4.28
N ILE A 19 5.71 5.37 -5.05
CA ILE A 19 6.88 5.85 -5.79
C ILE A 19 6.62 5.60 -7.26
N CYS A 20 6.73 6.65 -8.08
CA CYS A 20 6.52 6.58 -9.51
C CYS A 20 7.74 7.14 -10.23
N ALA A 21 8.55 6.27 -10.82
CA ALA A 21 9.76 6.63 -11.56
C ALA A 21 9.56 6.28 -13.04
N LEU A 22 8.91 7.19 -13.76
CA LEU A 22 8.58 7.02 -15.18
C LEU A 22 9.77 7.45 -16.03
N TYR A 23 10.00 6.93 -17.21
CA TYR A 23 11.01 7.37 -18.18
C TYR A 23 12.34 7.84 -17.54
N THR A 24 12.88 7.05 -16.61
CA THR A 24 14.11 7.38 -15.87
C THR A 24 15.23 6.39 -16.18
N SER A 25 16.46 6.88 -16.17
CA SER A 25 17.67 6.06 -16.18
C SER A 25 18.57 6.40 -15.00
N ASP A 26 19.42 5.46 -14.62
CA ASP A 26 20.43 5.60 -13.56
C ASP A 26 19.82 6.05 -12.20
N THR A 27 18.54 5.75 -12.01
CA THR A 27 17.81 6.12 -10.80
C THR A 27 18.00 5.06 -9.72
N VAL A 28 18.24 5.52 -8.49
CA VAL A 28 18.36 4.64 -7.32
C VAL A 28 17.20 4.88 -6.37
N ILE A 29 16.44 3.81 -6.10
CA ILE A 29 15.36 3.74 -5.10
C ILE A 29 15.78 2.70 -4.07
N ASP A 30 16.26 3.13 -2.91
CA ASP A 30 16.98 2.27 -1.99
C ASP A 30 16.63 2.56 -0.52
N HIS A 31 16.47 1.50 0.28
CA HIS A 31 16.17 1.59 1.71
C HIS A 31 14.96 2.51 2.03
N ASN A 32 13.88 2.38 1.28
CA ASN A 32 12.63 3.05 1.62
C ASN A 32 11.67 2.05 2.27
N GLU A 33 10.82 2.54 3.14
CA GLU A 33 9.65 1.79 3.58
C GLU A 33 8.40 2.39 2.94
N VAL A 34 7.63 1.56 2.24
CA VAL A 34 6.45 1.94 1.47
C VAL A 34 5.28 1.09 1.93
N CYS A 35 4.22 1.72 2.45
CA CYS A 35 3.10 0.96 2.98
C CYS A 35 1.76 1.70 2.90
N TYR A 36 0.67 0.93 3.05
CA TYR A 36 -0.71 1.40 3.08
C TYR A 36 -1.07 2.27 1.87
N THR A 37 -0.72 1.78 0.68
CA THR A 37 -1.03 2.48 -0.58
C THR A 37 -2.32 1.97 -1.19
N THR A 38 -3.04 2.83 -1.89
CA THR A 38 -4.28 2.43 -2.58
C THR A 38 -4.01 1.62 -3.85
N TYR A 39 -2.82 1.76 -4.43
CA TYR A 39 -2.38 1.07 -5.63
C TYR A 39 -0.96 0.51 -5.47
N THR A 40 -0.16 0.51 -6.52
CA THR A 40 1.21 -0.01 -6.56
C THR A 40 2.13 0.66 -5.53
N GLY A 41 3.01 -0.11 -4.93
CA GLY A 41 4.04 0.42 -4.04
C GLY A 41 5.09 1.22 -4.82
N ILE A 42 5.93 0.54 -5.61
CA ILE A 42 6.93 1.16 -6.48
C ILE A 42 6.60 0.83 -7.93
N SER A 43 6.37 1.86 -8.76
CA SER A 43 6.15 1.75 -10.20
C SER A 43 7.36 2.30 -10.95
N LEU A 44 8.00 1.46 -11.76
CA LEU A 44 9.18 1.80 -12.53
C LEU A 44 8.90 1.68 -14.02
N GLY A 45 9.20 2.75 -14.77
CA GLY A 45 8.94 2.83 -16.19
C GLY A 45 7.49 3.14 -16.55
N TRP A 46 7.26 3.45 -17.78
CA TRP A 46 5.95 3.78 -18.33
C TRP A 46 5.94 3.65 -19.84
N GLY A 47 4.75 3.44 -20.37
CA GLY A 47 4.49 3.47 -21.81
C GLY A 47 4.42 2.09 -22.45
N TRP A 48 3.43 1.93 -23.29
CA TRP A 48 3.18 0.70 -24.04
C TRP A 48 3.92 0.67 -25.39
N ASP A 49 4.61 1.74 -25.77
CA ASP A 49 5.52 1.75 -26.92
C ASP A 49 6.96 1.39 -26.50
N TRP A 50 7.13 0.13 -26.11
CA TRP A 50 8.43 -0.41 -25.70
C TRP A 50 9.46 -0.52 -26.82
N LYS A 51 9.12 -0.20 -28.07
CA LYS A 51 10.05 -0.21 -29.19
C LYS A 51 10.85 1.07 -29.29
N ASN A 52 10.34 2.15 -28.74
CA ASN A 52 10.89 3.49 -28.89
C ASN A 52 11.11 4.21 -27.54
N ALA A 53 11.15 3.49 -26.40
CA ALA A 53 11.38 4.11 -25.10
C ALA A 53 12.83 4.57 -24.97
N PRO A 54 13.12 5.86 -25.10
CA PRO A 54 14.49 6.32 -25.37
C PRO A 54 15.33 6.54 -24.12
N CYS A 55 14.77 6.42 -22.90
CA CYS A 55 15.46 6.89 -21.71
C CYS A 55 15.12 6.13 -20.43
N SER A 56 14.76 4.85 -20.53
CA SER A 56 14.56 4.00 -19.34
C SER A 56 15.63 2.92 -19.29
N GLY A 57 16.15 2.65 -18.09
CA GLY A 57 17.13 1.59 -17.87
C GLY A 57 18.20 1.94 -16.86
N ASN A 58 19.08 1.00 -16.55
CA ASN A 58 20.13 1.11 -15.54
C ASN A 58 19.64 1.58 -14.17
N ASN A 59 18.36 1.36 -13.86
CA ASN A 59 17.78 1.75 -12.58
C ASN A 59 18.13 0.70 -11.52
N THR A 60 18.13 1.12 -10.27
CA THR A 60 18.34 0.24 -9.12
C THR A 60 17.19 0.41 -8.13
N VAL A 61 16.47 -0.67 -7.85
CA VAL A 61 15.44 -0.73 -6.81
C VAL A 61 15.90 -1.75 -5.79
N SER A 62 16.41 -1.29 -4.65
CA SER A 62 17.10 -2.17 -3.71
C SER A 62 16.73 -1.92 -2.27
N ASN A 63 16.76 -3.00 -1.47
CA ASN A 63 16.64 -2.95 -0.01
C ASN A 63 15.40 -2.18 0.49
N ASN A 64 14.32 -2.14 -0.29
CA ASN A 64 13.10 -1.49 0.15
C ASN A 64 12.22 -2.50 0.90
N TYR A 65 11.52 -2.02 1.92
CA TYR A 65 10.46 -2.74 2.59
C TYR A 65 9.12 -2.23 2.06
N ILE A 66 8.38 -3.11 1.37
CA ILE A 66 7.16 -2.74 0.65
C ILE A 66 6.03 -3.65 1.14
N HIS A 67 5.04 -3.08 1.81
CA HIS A 67 3.99 -3.88 2.40
C HIS A 67 2.64 -3.16 2.44
N ASP A 68 1.57 -3.91 2.57
CA ASP A 68 0.21 -3.36 2.65
C ASP A 68 -0.13 -2.41 1.50
N THR A 69 0.18 -2.81 0.29
CA THR A 69 -0.08 -2.04 -0.93
C THR A 69 -1.30 -2.57 -1.69
N GLY A 70 -1.81 -1.86 -2.70
CA GLY A 70 -2.92 -2.31 -3.53
C GLY A 70 -4.26 -2.40 -2.79
N LYS A 71 -4.49 -1.55 -1.78
CA LYS A 71 -5.68 -1.66 -0.92
C LYS A 71 -7.00 -1.26 -1.59
N THR A 72 -6.96 -0.66 -2.78
CA THR A 72 -8.18 -0.14 -3.44
C THR A 72 -8.22 -0.47 -4.93
N ILE A 73 -7.11 -0.33 -5.64
CA ILE A 73 -7.01 -0.58 -7.08
C ILE A 73 -6.10 -1.77 -7.32
N HIS A 74 -6.52 -2.62 -8.23
CA HIS A 74 -5.87 -3.85 -8.63
C HIS A 74 -5.20 -3.70 -10.00
N ASP A 75 -4.54 -4.77 -10.47
CA ASP A 75 -3.71 -4.80 -11.66
C ASP A 75 -2.40 -4.04 -11.45
N GLY A 76 -1.72 -4.40 -10.37
CA GLY A 76 -0.47 -3.80 -9.92
C GLY A 76 0.39 -4.76 -9.12
N GLY A 77 1.39 -4.21 -8.44
CA GLY A 77 2.31 -4.98 -7.61
C GLY A 77 2.87 -4.20 -6.44
N SER A 78 3.43 -4.89 -5.45
CA SER A 78 4.28 -4.21 -4.49
C SER A 78 5.42 -3.50 -5.23
N PHE A 79 6.06 -4.22 -6.17
CA PHE A 79 6.90 -3.66 -7.23
C PHE A 79 6.25 -3.94 -8.60
N TYR A 80 6.22 -2.94 -9.46
CA TYR A 80 5.67 -3.00 -10.81
C TYR A 80 6.60 -2.32 -11.80
N SER A 81 6.78 -2.90 -12.99
CA SER A 81 7.55 -2.29 -14.07
C SER A 81 6.78 -2.32 -15.40
N LEU A 82 7.00 -1.32 -16.23
CA LEU A 82 6.40 -1.20 -17.55
C LEU A 82 7.39 -0.57 -18.55
N GLY A 83 7.48 -1.13 -19.76
CA GLY A 83 8.37 -0.65 -20.81
C GLY A 83 9.81 -1.10 -20.64
N LEU A 84 10.69 -0.64 -21.54
CA LEU A 84 12.09 -1.05 -21.56
C LEU A 84 12.83 -0.67 -20.28
N GLN A 85 13.60 -1.61 -19.75
CA GLN A 85 14.32 -1.48 -18.48
C GLN A 85 15.74 -2.10 -18.54
N GLU A 86 16.39 -2.02 -19.69
CA GLU A 86 17.71 -2.59 -19.89
C GLU A 86 18.70 -2.22 -18.78
N GLY A 87 19.35 -3.25 -18.21
CA GLY A 87 20.33 -3.08 -17.14
C GLY A 87 19.74 -2.74 -15.76
N THR A 88 18.42 -2.66 -15.64
CA THR A 88 17.75 -2.38 -14.37
C THR A 88 17.86 -3.58 -13.41
N LYS A 89 18.15 -3.30 -12.15
CA LYS A 89 18.29 -4.29 -11.08
C LYS A 89 17.29 -4.06 -9.96
N VAL A 90 16.62 -5.14 -9.54
CA VAL A 90 15.66 -5.15 -8.43
C VAL A 90 16.10 -6.21 -7.43
N PHE A 91 16.64 -5.81 -6.30
CA PHE A 91 17.23 -6.76 -5.36
C PHE A 91 17.18 -6.34 -3.90
N GLY A 92 17.28 -7.31 -3.00
CA GLY A 92 17.34 -7.05 -1.57
C GLY A 92 16.04 -6.50 -0.98
N ASN A 93 14.95 -6.50 -1.74
CA ASN A 93 13.69 -5.97 -1.27
C ASN A 93 12.91 -7.03 -0.50
N TYR A 94 12.19 -6.60 0.54
CA TYR A 94 11.20 -7.41 1.23
C TYR A 94 9.80 -6.88 0.90
N LEU A 95 8.94 -7.76 0.37
CA LEU A 95 7.60 -7.41 -0.13
C LEU A 95 6.57 -8.38 0.43
N HIS A 96 5.43 -7.87 0.90
CA HIS A 96 4.29 -8.70 1.30
C HIS A 96 2.98 -7.90 1.33
N HIS A 97 1.83 -8.61 1.45
CA HIS A 97 0.51 -8.01 1.58
C HIS A 97 0.19 -6.97 0.49
N HIS A 98 0.31 -7.38 -0.78
CA HIS A 98 -0.27 -6.61 -1.89
C HIS A 98 -1.68 -7.12 -2.16
N SER A 99 -2.69 -6.24 -2.06
CA SER A 99 -4.13 -6.57 -2.19
C SER A 99 -4.59 -7.75 -1.33
N ASP A 100 -3.85 -8.05 -0.27
CA ASP A 100 -4.05 -9.19 0.63
C ASP A 100 -4.18 -10.56 -0.11
N GLY A 101 -3.58 -10.66 -1.29
CA GLY A 101 -3.58 -11.85 -2.13
C GLY A 101 -4.94 -12.23 -2.72
N LEU A 102 -5.89 -11.31 -2.80
CA LEU A 102 -7.27 -11.58 -3.19
C LEU A 102 -7.50 -11.57 -4.71
N TYR A 103 -6.65 -10.88 -5.48
CA TYR A 103 -6.90 -10.63 -6.89
C TYR A 103 -5.80 -11.19 -7.79
N ASP A 104 -6.21 -11.99 -8.79
CA ASP A 104 -5.33 -12.68 -9.75
C ASP A 104 -4.60 -11.73 -10.73
N LYS A 105 -4.94 -10.47 -10.71
CA LYS A 105 -4.24 -9.44 -11.47
C LYS A 105 -2.99 -8.91 -10.75
N ASP A 106 -2.88 -9.15 -9.45
CA ASP A 106 -1.90 -8.53 -8.57
C ASP A 106 -0.73 -9.46 -8.24
N ALA A 107 0.46 -8.88 -8.01
CA ALA A 107 1.65 -9.65 -7.64
C ALA A 107 2.54 -8.94 -6.60
N GLY A 108 3.42 -9.69 -5.97
CA GLY A 108 4.54 -9.12 -5.21
C GLY A 108 5.51 -8.39 -6.15
N LEU A 109 6.07 -9.13 -7.11
CA LEU A 109 6.92 -8.62 -8.17
C LEU A 109 6.20 -8.76 -9.52
N TYR A 110 5.85 -7.65 -10.15
CA TYR A 110 5.13 -7.64 -11.42
C TYR A 110 5.93 -6.94 -12.51
N THR A 111 6.34 -7.70 -13.52
CA THR A 111 6.83 -7.15 -14.79
C THR A 111 5.69 -7.16 -15.81
N ASP A 112 5.30 -5.99 -16.27
CA ASP A 112 4.24 -5.80 -17.24
C ASP A 112 4.82 -5.45 -18.62
N GLU A 113 3.95 -5.12 -19.56
CA GLU A 113 4.23 -5.02 -20.99
C GLU A 113 5.53 -4.30 -21.33
N GLY A 114 6.38 -4.97 -22.08
CA GLY A 114 7.63 -4.43 -22.57
C GLY A 114 8.79 -4.40 -21.57
N SER A 115 8.58 -4.79 -20.30
CA SER A 115 9.70 -4.93 -19.36
C SER A 115 10.76 -5.88 -19.91
N THR A 116 11.97 -5.38 -20.13
CA THR A 116 13.03 -6.09 -20.85
C THR A 116 14.38 -5.83 -20.22
N GLY A 117 15.26 -6.85 -20.21
CA GLY A 117 16.65 -6.70 -19.79
C GLY A 117 16.86 -6.45 -18.30
N MET A 118 15.93 -6.88 -17.47
CA MET A 118 15.96 -6.70 -16.01
C MET A 118 16.59 -7.88 -15.30
N GLU A 119 17.22 -7.61 -14.18
CA GLU A 119 17.68 -8.62 -13.22
C GLU A 119 16.96 -8.45 -11.88
N LEU A 120 16.21 -9.49 -11.45
CA LEU A 120 15.42 -9.48 -10.21
C LEU A 120 15.92 -10.60 -9.30
N TYR A 121 16.63 -10.24 -8.23
CA TYR A 121 17.34 -11.23 -7.43
C TYR A 121 17.44 -10.87 -5.94
N ASN A 122 17.67 -11.88 -5.12
CA ASN A 122 17.77 -11.69 -3.67
C ASN A 122 16.62 -10.87 -3.09
N ASN A 123 15.40 -11.06 -3.58
CA ASN A 123 14.21 -10.47 -2.98
C ASN A 123 13.50 -11.51 -2.11
N VAL A 124 12.79 -11.05 -1.10
CA VAL A 124 11.88 -11.89 -0.31
C VAL A 124 10.45 -11.43 -0.57
N VAL A 125 9.61 -12.34 -1.07
CA VAL A 125 8.18 -12.11 -1.28
C VAL A 125 7.40 -12.94 -0.27
N GLY A 126 6.85 -12.27 0.74
CA GLY A 126 6.06 -12.88 1.81
C GLY A 126 4.62 -13.19 1.37
N ASP A 127 3.80 -13.48 2.34
CA ASP A 127 2.38 -13.78 2.17
C ASP A 127 1.53 -12.54 1.79
N GLY A 128 0.23 -12.74 1.64
CA GLY A 128 -0.69 -11.66 1.26
C GLY A 128 -0.50 -11.14 -0.17
N VAL A 129 0.12 -11.92 -1.06
CA VAL A 129 0.19 -11.63 -2.50
C VAL A 129 -0.51 -12.74 -3.29
N TYR A 130 -1.10 -12.42 -4.45
CA TYR A 130 -1.71 -13.46 -5.28
C TYR A 130 -0.64 -14.25 -6.05
N TRP A 131 0.22 -13.56 -6.82
CA TRP A 131 1.40 -14.13 -7.47
C TRP A 131 2.65 -13.62 -6.76
N TRP A 132 3.63 -14.49 -6.44
CA TRP A 132 4.91 -13.99 -5.94
C TRP A 132 5.65 -13.23 -7.04
N GLN A 133 5.57 -13.77 -8.29
CA GLN A 133 6.04 -13.13 -9.52
C GLN A 133 4.96 -13.18 -10.59
N LYS A 134 4.84 -12.14 -11.40
CA LYS A 134 3.99 -12.10 -12.59
C LYS A 134 4.77 -11.49 -13.75
N ILE A 135 4.98 -12.31 -14.78
CA ILE A 135 5.59 -11.95 -16.06
C ILE A 135 4.45 -12.04 -17.07
N TRP A 136 3.76 -10.93 -17.29
CA TRP A 136 2.41 -10.92 -17.84
C TRP A 136 2.29 -11.42 -19.28
N THR A 137 3.20 -11.03 -20.22
CA THR A 137 2.99 -11.24 -21.63
C THR A 137 4.28 -11.53 -22.38
N THR A 138 4.15 -12.03 -23.61
CA THR A 138 5.25 -12.44 -24.51
C THR A 138 6.13 -11.27 -25.02
N ASN A 139 5.74 -10.02 -24.79
CA ASN A 139 6.58 -8.87 -25.10
C ASN A 139 7.56 -8.48 -23.97
N ILE A 140 7.51 -9.22 -22.86
CA ILE A 140 8.50 -9.16 -21.78
C ILE A 140 9.63 -10.11 -22.12
N LYS A 141 10.87 -9.64 -22.15
CA LYS A 141 11.98 -10.41 -22.67
C LYS A 141 13.27 -10.24 -21.88
N ASP A 142 14.14 -11.24 -22.01
CA ASP A 142 15.54 -11.17 -21.60
C ASP A 142 15.71 -10.76 -20.12
N CYS A 143 14.79 -11.20 -19.25
CA CYS A 143 14.84 -10.95 -17.82
C CYS A 143 15.44 -12.15 -17.08
N TYR A 144 16.22 -11.85 -16.02
CA TYR A 144 16.84 -12.85 -15.19
C TYR A 144 16.33 -12.76 -13.74
N TRP A 145 15.70 -13.85 -13.27
CA TRP A 145 15.10 -13.98 -11.95
C TRP A 145 15.85 -15.03 -11.15
N HIS A 146 16.57 -14.66 -10.11
CA HIS A 146 17.35 -15.65 -9.38
C HIS A 146 17.51 -15.34 -7.89
N ASP A 147 17.79 -16.40 -7.13
CA ASP A 147 18.07 -16.34 -5.70
C ASP A 147 16.99 -15.60 -4.87
N ASN A 148 15.74 -15.58 -5.35
CA ASN A 148 14.62 -15.00 -4.63
C ASN A 148 14.00 -16.04 -3.68
N PHE A 149 13.42 -15.57 -2.59
CA PHE A 149 12.66 -16.38 -1.65
C PHE A 149 11.20 -15.95 -1.68
N TYR A 150 10.26 -16.91 -1.62
CA TYR A 150 8.84 -16.60 -1.66
C TYR A 150 8.00 -17.60 -0.87
N SER A 151 6.91 -17.16 -0.26
CA SER A 151 6.00 -17.99 0.55
C SER A 151 4.71 -18.39 -0.17
N VAL A 152 4.40 -17.76 -1.28
CA VAL A 152 3.20 -18.06 -2.09
C VAL A 152 3.60 -18.85 -3.32
N ASN A 153 3.24 -20.15 -3.38
CA ASN A 153 3.60 -21.03 -4.49
C ASN A 153 2.70 -20.83 -5.73
N ARG A 154 2.63 -19.58 -6.20
CA ARG A 154 1.93 -19.21 -7.45
C ARG A 154 2.79 -18.22 -8.23
N SER A 155 3.04 -18.53 -9.50
CA SER A 155 3.77 -17.66 -10.42
C SER A 155 3.07 -17.64 -11.79
N TRP A 156 3.19 -16.52 -12.49
CA TRP A 156 2.75 -16.36 -13.88
C TRP A 156 3.95 -15.99 -14.73
N ASP A 157 4.27 -16.80 -15.74
CA ASP A 157 5.36 -16.53 -16.68
C ASP A 157 4.89 -16.78 -18.12
N SER A 158 4.70 -15.70 -18.87
CA SER A 158 4.44 -15.71 -20.31
C SER A 158 5.55 -15.04 -21.12
N GLY A 159 6.66 -14.66 -20.47
CA GLY A 159 7.76 -13.96 -21.12
C GLY A 159 8.55 -14.80 -22.11
N VAL A 160 9.45 -14.15 -22.82
CA VAL A 160 10.33 -14.77 -23.81
C VAL A 160 11.78 -14.63 -23.37
N ASN A 161 12.54 -15.73 -23.41
CA ASN A 161 13.93 -15.78 -22.96
C ASN A 161 14.06 -15.33 -21.48
N ILE A 162 13.15 -15.82 -20.65
CA ILE A 162 13.20 -15.59 -19.20
C ILE A 162 14.07 -16.66 -18.57
N ARG A 163 15.12 -16.24 -17.89
CA ARG A 163 15.97 -17.12 -17.11
C ARG A 163 15.55 -17.10 -15.64
N GLN A 164 15.34 -18.27 -15.07
CA GLN A 164 15.00 -18.42 -13.66
C GLN A 164 15.92 -19.43 -13.01
N GLU A 165 16.59 -19.05 -11.91
CA GLU A 165 17.54 -19.91 -11.20
C GLU A 165 17.44 -19.72 -9.69
N ASN A 166 17.59 -20.79 -8.92
CA ASN A 166 17.70 -20.78 -7.47
C ASN A 166 16.60 -20.03 -6.72
N ASN A 167 15.42 -19.82 -7.32
CA ASN A 167 14.31 -19.20 -6.61
C ASN A 167 13.71 -20.23 -5.65
N THR A 168 13.62 -19.90 -4.37
CA THR A 168 13.28 -20.83 -3.29
C THR A 168 11.87 -20.58 -2.75
N TYR A 169 11.01 -21.60 -2.87
CA TYR A 169 9.72 -21.62 -2.20
C TYR A 169 9.90 -21.96 -0.71
N VAL A 170 9.38 -21.12 0.15
CA VAL A 170 9.40 -21.31 1.61
C VAL A 170 7.97 -21.63 2.07
N GLU A 171 7.69 -22.91 2.21
CA GLU A 171 6.37 -23.37 2.64
C GLU A 171 6.03 -22.82 4.04
N GLY A 172 4.82 -22.27 4.17
CA GLY A 172 4.36 -21.66 5.43
C GLY A 172 4.99 -20.31 5.75
N GLY A 173 5.90 -19.78 4.93
CA GLY A 173 6.45 -18.44 5.08
C GLY A 173 7.41 -18.23 6.26
N ASP A 174 7.91 -19.31 6.87
CA ASP A 174 8.90 -19.18 7.95
C ASP A 174 10.31 -18.98 7.37
N PHE A 175 10.61 -17.75 7.01
CA PHE A 175 11.92 -17.35 6.50
C PHE A 175 13.05 -17.44 7.53
N SER A 176 12.77 -17.65 8.82
CA SER A 176 13.79 -17.76 9.86
C SER A 176 14.73 -18.95 9.65
N GLN A 177 14.25 -19.96 8.92
CA GLN A 177 15.04 -21.16 8.58
C GLN A 177 15.99 -20.93 7.40
N TYR A 178 15.93 -19.77 6.76
CA TYR A 178 16.72 -19.40 5.59
C TYR A 178 17.58 -18.17 5.89
N PRO A 179 18.83 -18.33 6.32
CA PRO A 179 19.68 -17.22 6.76
C PRO A 179 19.83 -16.10 5.72
N ALA A 180 19.87 -16.45 4.42
CA ALA A 180 19.95 -15.47 3.34
C ALA A 180 18.66 -14.64 3.25
N ALA A 181 17.48 -15.27 3.31
CA ALA A 181 16.22 -14.55 3.33
C ALA A 181 16.08 -13.64 4.55
N GLN A 182 16.47 -14.14 5.72
CA GLN A 182 16.43 -13.38 6.96
C GLN A 182 17.37 -12.17 6.92
N ALA A 183 18.54 -12.31 6.29
CA ALA A 183 19.46 -11.18 6.10
C ALA A 183 18.84 -10.09 5.20
N ILE A 184 18.14 -10.48 4.14
CA ILE A 184 17.41 -9.55 3.26
C ILE A 184 16.31 -8.83 4.06
N ILE A 185 15.46 -9.57 4.79
CA ILE A 185 14.38 -9.02 5.60
C ILE A 185 14.91 -7.99 6.60
N ASN A 186 15.99 -8.33 7.29
CA ASN A 186 16.59 -7.47 8.32
C ASN A 186 17.23 -6.20 7.74
N ASN A 187 17.67 -6.25 6.48
CA ASN A 187 18.31 -5.11 5.81
C ASN A 187 17.30 -4.23 5.04
N ALA A 188 16.13 -4.75 4.72
CA ALA A 188 15.13 -4.02 3.94
C ALA A 188 14.46 -2.91 4.76
N GLY A 189 14.17 -1.80 4.08
CA GLY A 189 13.51 -0.64 4.69
C GLY A 189 14.47 0.40 5.21
N LEU A 190 14.01 1.17 6.17
CA LEU A 190 14.72 2.33 6.70
C LEU A 190 16.01 1.94 7.41
N THR A 191 17.12 2.58 7.07
CA THR A 191 18.38 2.46 7.80
C THR A 191 18.34 3.19 9.14
N ASP A 192 17.44 4.15 9.29
CA ASP A 192 17.14 4.88 10.51
C ASP A 192 15.64 4.85 10.79
N PRO A 193 15.16 3.97 11.69
CA PRO A 193 13.74 3.88 12.02
C PRO A 193 13.12 5.18 12.58
N SER A 194 13.92 6.09 13.13
CA SER A 194 13.44 7.37 13.66
C SER A 194 12.84 8.28 12.57
N VAL A 195 13.12 8.00 11.31
CA VAL A 195 12.49 8.70 10.17
C VAL A 195 10.96 8.58 10.22
N LYS A 196 10.43 7.43 10.66
CA LYS A 196 8.98 7.25 10.85
C LYS A 196 8.41 8.25 11.86
N ASP A 197 9.08 8.43 12.97
CA ASP A 197 8.63 9.34 14.03
C ASP A 197 8.66 10.79 13.54
N GLY A 198 9.71 11.17 12.82
CA GLY A 198 9.81 12.49 12.21
C GLY A 198 8.68 12.79 11.23
N VAL A 199 8.32 11.83 10.36
CA VAL A 199 7.18 11.97 9.44
C VAL A 199 5.87 12.09 10.21
N ARG A 200 5.65 11.25 11.21
CA ARG A 200 4.45 11.28 12.05
C ARG A 200 4.30 12.61 12.77
N MET A 201 5.35 13.09 13.42
CA MET A 201 5.35 14.37 14.12
C MET A 201 5.13 15.54 13.16
N GLY A 202 5.81 15.56 12.01
CA GLY A 202 5.67 16.62 11.02
C GLY A 202 4.27 16.71 10.43
N ILE A 203 3.60 15.58 10.18
CA ILE A 203 2.20 15.58 9.74
C ILE A 203 1.28 16.01 10.88
N ALA A 204 1.47 15.50 12.09
CA ALA A 204 0.66 15.87 13.24
C ALA A 204 0.73 17.39 13.51
N GLU A 205 1.92 17.97 13.46
CA GLU A 205 2.12 19.40 13.65
C GLU A 205 1.49 20.23 12.52
N LYS A 206 1.78 19.89 11.27
CA LYS A 206 1.31 20.61 10.09
C LYS A 206 -0.21 20.59 9.93
N HIS A 207 -0.85 19.48 10.24
CA HIS A 207 -2.28 19.28 10.02
C HIS A 207 -3.10 19.28 11.31
N ASN A 208 -2.48 19.56 12.45
CA ASN A 208 -3.13 19.51 13.76
C ASN A 208 -3.91 18.21 13.97
N VAL A 209 -3.31 17.08 13.61
CA VAL A 209 -3.90 15.74 13.73
C VAL A 209 -3.45 15.07 15.01
N THR A 210 -4.26 14.18 15.53
CA THR A 210 -3.90 13.33 16.66
C THR A 210 -3.37 12.00 16.14
N LEU A 211 -2.22 11.56 16.67
CA LEU A 211 -1.71 10.22 16.43
C LEU A 211 -2.61 9.21 17.14
N MET A 212 -3.15 8.26 16.40
CA MET A 212 -3.87 7.11 16.97
C MET A 212 -3.05 5.85 16.75
N GLN A 213 -2.83 5.10 17.83
CA GLN A 213 -2.28 3.75 17.75
C GLN A 213 -3.40 2.74 17.48
N TYR A 214 -3.22 1.92 16.48
CA TYR A 214 -4.09 0.79 16.20
C TYR A 214 -3.52 -0.52 16.77
N PRO A 215 -4.31 -1.60 16.86
CA PRO A 215 -3.88 -2.87 17.45
C PRO A 215 -2.68 -3.53 16.76
N ASP A 216 -2.39 -3.19 15.51
CA ASP A 216 -1.22 -3.63 14.74
C ASP A 216 0.07 -2.86 15.09
N GLY A 217 0.00 -1.89 16.00
CA GLY A 217 1.13 -1.05 16.42
C GLY A 217 1.43 0.13 15.51
N GLU A 218 0.75 0.24 14.38
CA GLU A 218 0.89 1.39 13.48
C GLU A 218 0.14 2.62 14.01
N ALA A 219 0.77 3.78 13.94
CA ALA A 219 0.13 5.04 14.26
C ALA A 219 -0.48 5.67 13.01
N TYR A 220 -1.77 5.89 13.03
CA TYR A 220 -2.49 6.50 11.93
C TYR A 220 -2.75 7.98 12.19
N TYR A 221 -2.57 8.79 11.16
CA TYR A 221 -2.92 10.19 11.20
C TYR A 221 -4.37 10.34 10.75
N PHE A 222 -5.18 10.90 11.64
CA PHE A 222 -6.45 11.46 11.21
C PHE A 222 -6.30 12.98 11.21
N GLU A 223 -6.61 13.64 10.11
CA GLU A 223 -7.06 15.02 10.22
C GLU A 223 -8.10 15.01 11.32
N LYS A 224 -7.91 15.83 12.36
CA LYS A 224 -8.91 15.97 13.41
C LYS A 224 -10.27 16.24 12.74
N PRO A 225 -11.18 15.28 12.59
CA PRO A 225 -12.51 15.60 12.17
C PRO A 225 -13.17 16.15 13.41
N ALA A 226 -13.06 17.44 13.67
CA ALA A 226 -13.79 18.11 14.74
C ALA A 226 -13.97 17.27 16.03
N GLY A 227 -12.98 16.47 16.41
CA GLY A 227 -13.01 15.59 17.58
C GLY A 227 -13.77 14.26 17.44
N LEU A 228 -14.52 14.04 16.38
CA LEU A 228 -15.29 12.82 16.16
C LEU A 228 -14.42 11.69 15.59
N LEU A 229 -14.37 10.53 16.23
CA LEU A 229 -13.66 9.34 15.74
C LEU A 229 -14.60 8.35 15.05
N THR A 230 -15.72 8.05 15.69
CA THR A 230 -16.73 7.15 15.15
C THR A 230 -18.12 7.72 15.40
N PHE A 231 -19.06 7.43 14.52
CA PHE A 231 -20.46 7.70 14.72
C PHE A 231 -21.29 6.54 14.14
N THR A 232 -22.20 6.00 14.94
CA THR A 232 -23.07 4.90 14.53
C THR A 232 -24.47 5.09 15.08
N ILE A 233 -25.46 4.53 14.38
CA ILE A 233 -26.83 4.41 14.87
C ILE A 233 -27.17 2.91 14.93
N PRO A 234 -27.76 2.40 16.02
CA PRO A 234 -28.18 1.00 16.09
C PRO A 234 -29.05 0.62 14.89
N SER A 235 -28.80 -0.56 14.33
CA SER A 235 -29.47 -1.09 13.14
C SER A 235 -29.18 -0.37 11.83
N GLN A 236 -28.16 0.47 11.77
CA GLN A 236 -27.71 1.04 10.49
C GLN A 236 -27.27 -0.05 9.50
N ILE A 237 -27.41 0.23 8.21
CA ILE A 237 -26.95 -0.64 7.13
C ILE A 237 -25.54 -0.21 6.71
N GLY A 238 -24.58 -1.12 6.89
CA GLY A 238 -23.17 -0.85 6.56
C GLY A 238 -22.51 0.18 7.48
N ASN A 239 -21.41 0.77 7.00
CA ASN A 239 -20.64 1.74 7.74
C ASN A 239 -21.13 3.18 7.51
N THR A 240 -20.92 4.04 8.50
CA THR A 240 -21.15 5.47 8.39
C THR A 240 -20.23 6.07 7.31
N GLN A 241 -20.79 6.83 6.39
CA GLN A 241 -20.06 7.53 5.33
C GLN A 241 -19.77 8.96 5.78
N TYR A 242 -18.49 9.33 5.84
CA TYR A 242 -18.08 10.67 6.24
C TYR A 242 -17.72 11.50 5.02
N ASP A 243 -18.28 12.71 4.92
CA ASP A 243 -17.85 13.75 4.00
C ASP A 243 -17.08 14.80 4.80
N LYS A 244 -15.77 14.81 4.63
CA LYS A 244 -14.84 15.70 5.36
C LYS A 244 -14.98 17.16 4.94
N LEU A 245 -15.32 17.42 3.67
CA LEU A 245 -15.46 18.79 3.13
C LEU A 245 -16.77 19.40 3.58
N ALA A 246 -17.85 18.61 3.58
CA ALA A 246 -19.17 19.04 4.03
C ALA A 246 -19.35 18.94 5.56
N HIS A 247 -18.39 18.37 6.28
CA HIS A 247 -18.49 18.04 7.71
C HIS A 247 -19.75 17.25 8.06
N THR A 248 -20.10 16.26 7.22
CA THR A 248 -21.29 15.43 7.41
C THR A 248 -20.94 13.96 7.62
N ALA A 249 -21.79 13.27 8.38
CA ALA A 249 -21.82 11.83 8.53
C ALA A 249 -23.15 11.31 8.00
N ASN A 250 -23.11 10.54 6.91
CA ASN A 250 -24.30 9.97 6.28
C ASN A 250 -24.46 8.52 6.72
N ILE A 251 -25.64 8.17 7.21
CA ILE A 251 -25.96 6.86 7.76
C ILE A 251 -27.15 6.30 7.03
N LEU A 252 -26.98 5.12 6.44
CA LEU A 252 -28.05 4.40 5.79
C LEU A 252 -28.83 3.58 6.85
N MET A 253 -30.13 3.80 6.89
CA MET A 253 -31.05 3.08 7.78
C MET A 253 -32.06 2.27 6.96
N PRO A 254 -32.62 1.17 7.52
CA PRO A 254 -33.77 0.50 6.94
C PRO A 254 -34.92 1.49 6.68
N GLU A 255 -35.66 1.31 5.60
CA GLU A 255 -36.75 2.21 5.20
C GLU A 255 -37.84 2.35 6.30
N SER A 256 -38.10 1.28 7.02
CA SER A 256 -39.09 1.24 8.12
C SER A 256 -38.61 1.87 9.42
N THR A 257 -37.40 2.43 9.48
CA THR A 257 -36.82 2.98 10.72
C THR A 257 -37.57 4.25 11.15
N ASP A 258 -38.08 4.26 12.38
CA ASP A 258 -38.56 5.48 13.01
C ASP A 258 -37.38 6.38 13.37
N ARG A 259 -37.25 7.49 12.66
CA ARG A 259 -36.16 8.46 12.81
C ARG A 259 -36.44 9.52 13.85
N THR A 260 -37.59 9.51 14.52
CA THR A 260 -37.95 10.55 15.50
C THR A 260 -37.17 10.43 16.80
N SER A 261 -36.61 9.23 17.10
CA SER A 261 -35.91 8.97 18.36
C SER A 261 -34.85 7.89 18.19
N LEU A 262 -33.68 8.26 17.69
CA LEU A 262 -32.57 7.35 17.49
C LEU A 262 -31.37 7.72 18.35
N ALA A 263 -30.65 6.71 18.85
CA ALA A 263 -29.42 6.89 19.64
C ALA A 263 -28.21 7.04 18.69
N GLY A 264 -27.64 8.23 18.63
CA GLY A 264 -26.34 8.44 17.97
C GLY A 264 -25.19 8.08 18.90
N ASN A 265 -24.54 6.94 18.66
CA ASN A 265 -23.38 6.51 19.44
C ASN A 265 -22.10 7.00 18.77
N PHE A 266 -21.24 7.68 19.51
CA PHE A 266 -19.99 8.17 18.97
C PHE A 266 -18.84 8.06 19.97
N THR A 267 -17.62 8.02 19.45
CA THR A 267 -16.39 8.16 20.21
C THR A 267 -15.67 9.43 19.81
N MET A 268 -14.94 10.02 20.75
CA MET A 268 -14.23 11.28 20.55
C MET A 268 -12.73 11.08 20.72
N ALA A 269 -11.97 11.92 20.04
CA ALA A 269 -10.53 12.03 20.27
C ALA A 269 -10.26 12.55 21.69
N PRO A 270 -9.14 12.17 22.32
CA PRO A 270 -8.77 12.66 23.63
C PRO A 270 -8.72 14.19 23.68
N GLY A 271 -9.30 14.78 24.72
CA GLY A 271 -9.34 16.22 24.93
C GLY A 271 -10.49 16.96 24.25
N PHE A 272 -11.37 16.25 23.54
CA PHE A 272 -12.58 16.85 22.97
C PHE A 272 -13.81 16.63 23.85
N THR A 273 -14.72 17.56 23.77
CA THR A 273 -16.07 17.45 24.32
C THR A 273 -17.10 17.60 23.21
N CYS A 274 -18.31 17.18 23.44
CA CYS A 274 -19.43 17.33 22.50
C CYS A 274 -20.63 17.96 23.21
N ASP A 275 -21.37 18.79 22.51
CA ASP A 275 -22.61 19.42 22.98
C ASP A 275 -23.72 18.39 23.28
N LYS A 276 -23.58 17.15 22.76
CA LYS A 276 -24.51 16.03 23.00
C LYS A 276 -23.78 14.86 23.62
N THR A 277 -24.50 14.10 24.43
CA THR A 277 -23.97 12.85 25.02
C THR A 277 -24.09 11.70 24.01
N SER A 278 -23.01 10.92 23.86
CA SER A 278 -23.05 9.68 23.05
C SER A 278 -24.14 8.74 23.56
N GLY A 279 -24.96 8.22 22.65
CA GLY A 279 -26.10 7.40 22.98
C GLY A 279 -27.39 8.16 23.36
N SER A 280 -27.35 9.48 23.43
CA SER A 280 -28.58 10.27 23.65
C SER A 280 -29.51 10.20 22.44
N LEU A 281 -30.82 10.13 22.73
CA LEU A 281 -31.85 10.06 21.68
C LEU A 281 -31.98 11.44 20.99
N GLN A 282 -31.98 11.41 19.67
CA GLN A 282 -32.13 12.60 18.83
C GLN A 282 -33.15 12.34 17.73
N ASN A 283 -33.76 13.39 17.22
CA ASN A 283 -34.69 13.32 16.09
C ASN A 283 -33.92 13.50 14.78
N PHE A 284 -33.76 12.43 14.01
CA PHE A 284 -33.07 12.39 12.74
C PHE A 284 -34.04 12.51 11.52
N THR A 285 -35.22 13.04 11.69
CA THR A 285 -36.09 13.36 10.54
C THR A 285 -35.51 14.52 9.71
N SER A 286 -34.59 15.26 10.29
CA SER A 286 -33.71 16.26 9.66
C SER A 286 -32.27 16.05 10.14
N PRO A 287 -31.27 16.61 9.45
CA PRO A 287 -29.89 16.55 9.89
C PRO A 287 -29.72 17.07 11.33
N VAL A 288 -29.00 16.33 12.17
CA VAL A 288 -28.70 16.70 13.55
C VAL A 288 -27.26 17.20 13.62
N VAL A 289 -27.07 18.38 14.17
CA VAL A 289 -25.74 18.96 14.35
C VAL A 289 -25.16 18.51 15.69
N TYR A 290 -23.93 18.05 15.67
CA TYR A 290 -23.10 17.75 16.83
C TYR A 290 -21.90 18.70 16.82
N THR A 291 -21.66 19.40 17.91
CA THR A 291 -20.56 20.36 18.02
C THR A 291 -19.47 19.79 18.92
N PHE A 292 -18.32 19.55 18.34
CA PHE A 292 -17.12 19.07 19.05
C PHE A 292 -16.18 20.25 19.31
N THR A 293 -15.71 20.38 20.55
CA THR A 293 -14.82 21.46 20.98
C THR A 293 -13.65 20.95 21.79
#